data_29af662cde75c4731eea458fe5e51546
#
_entry.id   29af662cde75c4731eea458fe5e51546
#
_cell.length_a   1.000
_cell.length_b   1.000
_cell.length_c   1.000
_cell.angle_alpha   90.00
_cell.angle_beta   90.00
_cell.angle_gamma   90.00
#
_symmetry.space_group_name_H-M   'P 1'
#
loop_
_entity.id
_entity.type
_entity.pdbx_description
1 polymer ?
#
loop_
_entity_poly.entity_id
_entity_poly.type
_entity_poly.pdbx_seq_one_letter_code
_entity_poly.pdbx_strand_id
1 'polypeptide(L)'
;VVPTVCSMAQEKPMNVIFIMSDDHTSQAIGAYGSHLAKLNPTPNIDELASDGVVFDNCFCTNSISTPSRACIMTGQYSHHNEVLTLDEKLDVDRQYLVKEFSKMGYQTAMVGKWHLKNEPANFDYYKVLNGHGGQGEYFNPTFLTNEISNKEWPKNQVKTNGYSSDVITNITIDWLKNRRDKNKPFFLMHHYKAPHDMFEYAPRYKYYLEDTEVPVPESLYNQDGWGSEATRGKNDSLRHFIGT
;
A
#
# COMPACT_ATOMS: atom_id res chain seq x y z
N VAL A 1 -13.96 -56.43 4.64
CA VAL A 1 -14.33 -54.99 4.73
C VAL A 1 -13.09 -54.21 4.36
N VAL A 2 -13.04 -53.66 3.14
CA VAL A 2 -11.95 -52.81 2.67
C VAL A 2 -12.28 -51.41 3.16
N PRO A 3 -11.38 -50.73 3.96
CA PRO A 3 -11.65 -49.36 4.33
C PRO A 3 -11.57 -48.47 3.09
N THR A 4 -12.67 -47.84 2.76
CA THR A 4 -12.70 -46.76 1.75
C THR A 4 -11.91 -45.59 2.32
N VAL A 5 -10.68 -45.40 1.86
CA VAL A 5 -9.91 -44.20 2.15
C VAL A 5 -10.60 -43.07 1.35
N CYS A 6 -11.37 -42.27 2.06
CA CYS A 6 -11.91 -41.04 1.51
C CYS A 6 -10.69 -40.07 1.32
N SER A 7 -10.18 -40.03 0.10
CA SER A 7 -9.19 -39.00 -0.29
C SER A 7 -9.91 -37.65 -0.23
N MET A 8 -9.72 -36.93 0.87
CA MET A 8 -10.06 -35.52 0.90
C MET A 8 -9.20 -34.86 -0.17
N ALA A 9 -9.82 -34.37 -1.22
CA ALA A 9 -9.14 -33.57 -2.22
C ALA A 9 -8.55 -32.36 -1.47
N GLN A 10 -7.24 -32.27 -1.43
CA GLN A 10 -6.54 -31.15 -0.81
C GLN A 10 -6.91 -29.91 -1.64
N GLU A 11 -7.69 -29.01 -1.05
CA GLU A 11 -8.04 -27.75 -1.72
C GLU A 11 -6.76 -27.03 -2.12
N LYS A 12 -6.70 -26.58 -3.36
CA LYS A 12 -5.53 -25.80 -3.82
C LYS A 12 -5.43 -24.52 -2.99
N PRO A 13 -4.25 -24.20 -2.46
CA PRO A 13 -4.09 -22.97 -1.69
C PRO A 13 -4.44 -21.75 -2.55
N MET A 14 -5.20 -20.82 -1.96
CA MET A 14 -5.61 -19.59 -2.63
C MET A 14 -4.42 -18.65 -2.85
N ASN A 15 -4.44 -17.94 -3.97
CA ASN A 15 -3.54 -16.81 -4.16
C ASN A 15 -3.95 -15.64 -3.27
N VAL A 16 -2.96 -14.88 -2.79
CA VAL A 16 -3.19 -13.72 -1.94
C VAL A 16 -2.60 -12.47 -2.60
N ILE A 17 -3.43 -11.45 -2.77
CA ILE A 17 -3.00 -10.11 -3.21
C ILE A 17 -3.35 -9.12 -2.12
N PHE A 18 -2.34 -8.42 -1.61
CA PHE A 18 -2.51 -7.33 -0.65
C PHE A 18 -2.27 -6.00 -1.38
N ILE A 19 -3.34 -5.22 -1.57
CA ILE A 19 -3.28 -3.91 -2.24
C ILE A 19 -3.36 -2.83 -1.17
N MET A 20 -2.46 -1.86 -1.23
CA MET A 20 -2.43 -0.73 -0.30
C MET A 20 -2.26 0.59 -1.03
N SER A 21 -3.09 1.57 -0.70
CA SER A 21 -2.90 2.98 -1.01
C SER A 21 -2.28 3.71 0.19
N ASP A 22 -1.56 4.79 -0.05
CA ASP A 22 -0.84 5.54 0.97
C ASP A 22 -1.58 6.82 1.34
N ASP A 23 -1.87 7.03 2.62
CA ASP A 23 -2.63 8.19 3.15
C ASP A 23 -4.05 8.33 2.55
N HIS A 24 -4.68 7.22 2.18
CA HIS A 24 -6.03 7.21 1.63
C HIS A 24 -7.08 7.17 2.74
N THR A 25 -7.80 8.28 2.93
CA THR A 25 -8.86 8.36 3.93
C THR A 25 -10.06 7.49 3.55
N SER A 26 -10.68 6.84 4.54
CA SER A 26 -11.94 6.11 4.34
C SER A 26 -13.08 7.00 3.81
N GLN A 27 -13.04 8.31 4.10
CA GLN A 27 -14.02 9.27 3.58
C GLN A 27 -13.99 9.42 2.06
N ALA A 28 -12.86 9.12 1.42
CA ALA A 28 -12.71 9.13 -0.04
C ALA A 28 -12.91 7.75 -0.69
N ILE A 29 -13.44 6.78 0.03
CA ILE A 29 -13.83 5.46 -0.47
C ILE A 29 -15.36 5.37 -0.49
N GLY A 30 -15.95 5.17 -1.67
CA GLY A 30 -17.40 5.19 -1.88
C GLY A 30 -18.16 4.16 -1.03
N ALA A 31 -17.60 2.95 -0.91
CA ALA A 31 -18.20 1.85 -0.15
C ALA A 31 -18.50 2.17 1.33
N TYR A 32 -17.81 3.15 1.93
CA TYR A 32 -18.10 3.62 3.30
C TYR A 32 -19.22 4.66 3.39
N GLY A 33 -19.80 5.10 2.27
CA GLY A 33 -20.99 5.95 2.27
C GLY A 33 -20.79 7.37 2.84
N SER A 34 -19.57 7.90 2.80
CA SER A 34 -19.25 9.24 3.28
C SER A 34 -19.87 10.36 2.42
N HIS A 35 -19.65 11.61 2.85
CA HIS A 35 -20.12 12.79 2.09
C HIS A 35 -19.51 12.88 0.66
N LEU A 36 -18.36 12.24 0.42
CA LEU A 36 -17.74 12.17 -0.89
C LEU A 36 -18.26 11.02 -1.78
N ALA A 37 -19.02 10.07 -1.23
CA ALA A 37 -19.50 8.89 -1.98
C ALA A 37 -20.32 9.26 -3.22
N LYS A 38 -21.10 10.38 -3.18
CA LYS A 38 -21.89 10.85 -4.33
C LYS A 38 -21.02 11.22 -5.54
N LEU A 39 -19.74 11.49 -5.34
CA LEU A 39 -18.78 11.79 -6.42
C LEU A 39 -18.24 10.53 -7.09
N ASN A 40 -18.63 9.34 -6.61
CA ASN A 40 -18.12 8.05 -7.09
C ASN A 40 -16.57 8.00 -7.16
N PRO A 41 -15.87 8.26 -6.05
CA PRO A 41 -14.42 8.47 -6.06
C PRO A 41 -13.63 7.18 -6.33
N THR A 42 -14.21 6.00 -6.01
CA THR A 42 -13.51 4.72 -6.03
C THR A 42 -14.34 3.58 -6.64
N PRO A 43 -14.84 3.72 -7.90
CA PRO A 43 -15.79 2.76 -8.48
C PRO A 43 -15.27 1.31 -8.48
N ASN A 44 -13.99 1.08 -8.76
CA ASN A 44 -13.42 -0.27 -8.79
C ASN A 44 -13.21 -0.87 -7.39
N ILE A 45 -12.94 -0.03 -6.38
CA ILE A 45 -12.86 -0.49 -4.97
C ILE A 45 -14.28 -0.82 -4.49
N ASP A 46 -15.26 -0.01 -4.87
CA ASP A 46 -16.65 -0.21 -4.49
C ASP A 46 -17.24 -1.48 -5.14
N GLU A 47 -16.82 -1.82 -6.37
CA GLU A 47 -17.14 -3.09 -7.01
C GLU A 47 -16.57 -4.27 -6.22
N LEU A 48 -15.30 -4.22 -5.82
CA LEU A 48 -14.70 -5.24 -4.96
C LEU A 48 -15.43 -5.36 -3.61
N ALA A 49 -15.85 -4.24 -3.05
CA ALA A 49 -16.59 -4.22 -1.79
C ALA A 49 -17.97 -4.88 -1.92
N SER A 50 -18.64 -4.74 -3.07
CA SER A 50 -19.94 -5.36 -3.34
C SER A 50 -19.86 -6.89 -3.45
N ASP A 51 -18.73 -7.41 -3.93
CA ASP A 51 -18.50 -8.84 -4.12
C ASP A 51 -17.79 -9.50 -2.93
N GLY A 52 -17.35 -8.70 -1.96
CA GLY A 52 -16.51 -9.13 -0.86
C GLY A 52 -17.05 -8.76 0.52
N VAL A 53 -16.15 -8.39 1.41
CA VAL A 53 -16.44 -7.96 2.78
C VAL A 53 -15.83 -6.59 3.03
N VAL A 54 -16.62 -5.68 3.60
CA VAL A 54 -16.18 -4.37 4.07
C VAL A 54 -15.98 -4.43 5.58
N PHE A 55 -14.84 -3.95 6.07
CA PHE A 55 -14.54 -3.87 7.50
C PHE A 55 -14.79 -2.45 8.00
N ASP A 56 -15.85 -2.23 8.74
CA ASP A 56 -16.21 -0.92 9.31
C ASP A 56 -15.27 -0.50 10.46
N ASN A 57 -14.67 -1.48 11.14
CA ASN A 57 -13.83 -1.28 12.32
C ASN A 57 -12.45 -1.90 12.13
N CYS A 58 -11.73 -1.44 11.11
CA CYS A 58 -10.34 -1.81 10.87
C CYS A 58 -9.44 -0.62 11.23
N PHE A 59 -8.55 -0.80 12.22
CA PHE A 59 -7.72 0.27 12.76
C PHE A 59 -6.26 0.03 12.44
N CYS A 60 -5.52 1.09 12.09
CA CYS A 60 -4.08 1.01 12.02
C CYS A 60 -3.47 1.18 13.42
N THR A 61 -2.42 0.42 13.70
CA THR A 61 -1.73 0.44 14.99
C THR A 61 -0.72 1.57 15.12
N ASN A 62 -0.33 2.17 14.00
CA ASN A 62 0.52 3.34 13.92
C ASN A 62 0.18 4.07 12.61
N SER A 63 -0.05 5.37 12.66
CA SER A 63 -0.55 6.18 11.54
C SER A 63 0.56 6.81 10.69
N ILE A 64 1.82 6.43 10.87
CA ILE A 64 2.95 6.88 10.05
C ILE A 64 3.42 5.74 9.14
N SER A 65 3.82 6.04 7.91
CA SER A 65 4.09 5.09 6.85
C SER A 65 5.04 3.95 7.25
N THR A 66 6.28 4.24 7.68
CA THR A 66 7.28 3.21 8.00
C THR A 66 6.84 2.31 9.16
N PRO A 67 6.39 2.82 10.32
CA PRO A 67 5.88 2.00 11.41
C PRO A 67 4.64 1.18 11.03
N SER A 68 3.70 1.77 10.30
CA SER A 68 2.50 1.06 9.83
C SER A 68 2.87 -0.15 8.97
N ARG A 69 3.76 0.05 8.01
CA ARG A 69 4.25 -1.03 7.14
C ARG A 69 5.00 -2.11 7.91
N ALA A 70 5.79 -1.73 8.91
CA ALA A 70 6.47 -2.66 9.80
C ALA A 70 5.46 -3.50 10.61
N CYS A 71 4.39 -2.89 11.13
CA CYS A 71 3.32 -3.61 11.81
C CYS A 71 2.63 -4.64 10.90
N ILE A 72 2.34 -4.27 9.64
CA ILE A 72 1.77 -5.18 8.64
C ILE A 72 2.71 -6.34 8.37
N MET A 73 4.01 -6.06 8.18
CA MET A 73 5.00 -7.10 7.84
C MET A 73 5.30 -8.06 8.98
N THR A 74 5.14 -7.63 10.23
CA THR A 74 5.50 -8.41 11.41
C THR A 74 4.29 -8.98 12.17
N GLY A 75 3.09 -8.40 11.98
CA GLY A 75 1.93 -8.68 12.82
C GLY A 75 2.12 -8.21 14.27
N GLN A 76 3.05 -7.28 14.51
CA GLN A 76 3.42 -6.79 15.84
C GLN A 76 3.22 -5.28 15.95
N TYR A 77 2.85 -4.83 17.13
CA TYR A 77 2.84 -3.39 17.44
C TYR A 77 4.24 -2.77 17.38
N SER A 78 4.32 -1.48 17.11
CA SER A 78 5.59 -0.76 16.92
C SER A 78 6.57 -0.91 18.09
N HIS A 79 6.09 -0.97 19.34
CA HIS A 79 6.95 -1.17 20.51
C HIS A 79 7.53 -2.60 20.61
N HIS A 80 6.98 -3.56 19.87
CA HIS A 80 7.52 -4.91 19.77
C HIS A 80 8.43 -5.10 18.56
N ASN A 81 8.07 -4.52 17.41
CA ASN A 81 8.89 -4.61 16.21
C ASN A 81 10.01 -3.55 16.15
N GLU A 82 10.02 -2.61 17.11
CA GLU A 82 11.03 -1.55 17.28
C GLU A 82 11.10 -0.53 16.14
N VAL A 83 10.06 -0.44 15.31
CA VAL A 83 9.91 0.57 14.27
C VAL A 83 8.87 1.59 14.73
N LEU A 84 9.33 2.66 15.36
CA LEU A 84 8.49 3.68 16.01
C LEU A 84 8.31 4.92 15.14
N THR A 85 9.31 5.26 14.34
CA THR A 85 9.37 6.47 13.52
C THR A 85 9.71 6.15 12.06
N LEU A 86 9.90 7.18 11.25
CA LEU A 86 10.29 7.03 9.84
C LEU A 86 11.76 6.63 9.66
N ASP A 87 12.58 6.65 10.70
CA ASP A 87 14.03 6.50 10.60
C ASP A 87 14.52 5.09 10.91
N GLU A 88 13.74 4.30 11.66
CA GLU A 88 14.12 2.93 11.99
C GLU A 88 13.97 1.98 10.79
N LYS A 89 14.77 0.93 10.83
CA LYS A 89 14.76 -0.15 9.85
C LYS A 89 13.97 -1.33 10.40
N LEU A 90 13.22 -1.98 9.52
CA LEU A 90 12.59 -3.26 9.87
C LEU A 90 13.67 -4.34 10.04
N ASP A 91 13.66 -5.02 11.20
CA ASP A 91 14.44 -6.24 11.40
C ASP A 91 13.73 -7.43 10.74
N VAL A 92 14.25 -7.85 9.59
CA VAL A 92 13.70 -8.96 8.80
C VAL A 92 14.04 -10.34 9.36
N ASP A 93 14.89 -10.44 10.39
CA ASP A 93 15.23 -11.71 11.04
C ASP A 93 14.22 -12.11 12.10
N ARG A 94 13.43 -11.18 12.57
CA ARG A 94 12.29 -11.41 13.46
C ARG A 94 11.11 -12.08 12.75
N GLN A 95 9.95 -12.15 13.42
CA GLN A 95 8.68 -12.56 12.81
C GLN A 95 8.40 -11.68 11.57
N TYR A 96 8.18 -12.34 10.45
CA TYR A 96 8.11 -11.65 9.17
C TYR A 96 7.17 -12.39 8.21
N LEU A 97 6.10 -11.72 7.79
CA LEU A 97 4.99 -12.30 7.03
C LEU A 97 5.45 -13.08 5.78
N VAL A 98 6.40 -12.52 5.05
CA VAL A 98 6.91 -13.15 3.82
C VAL A 98 7.57 -14.51 4.09
N LYS A 99 8.30 -14.65 5.20
CA LYS A 99 8.89 -15.95 5.60
C LYS A 99 7.81 -17.01 5.82
N GLU A 100 6.68 -16.63 6.39
CA GLU A 100 5.59 -17.58 6.65
C GLU A 100 4.94 -18.04 5.33
N PHE A 101 4.69 -17.13 4.39
CA PHE A 101 4.21 -17.51 3.06
C PHE A 101 5.22 -18.39 2.30
N SER A 102 6.51 -18.06 2.36
CA SER A 102 7.57 -18.86 1.74
C SER A 102 7.65 -20.29 2.32
N LYS A 103 7.51 -20.45 3.64
CA LYS A 103 7.44 -21.78 4.30
C LYS A 103 6.24 -22.60 3.82
N MET A 104 5.14 -21.96 3.48
CA MET A 104 3.96 -22.62 2.94
C MET A 104 4.05 -22.89 1.42
N GLY A 105 5.19 -22.63 0.79
CA GLY A 105 5.44 -22.89 -0.63
C GLY A 105 4.88 -21.83 -1.59
N TYR A 106 4.48 -20.66 -1.09
CA TYR A 106 4.06 -19.55 -1.92
C TYR A 106 5.24 -18.87 -2.62
N GLN A 107 5.03 -18.47 -3.85
CA GLN A 107 5.91 -17.52 -4.51
C GLN A 107 5.54 -16.10 -4.05
N THR A 108 6.54 -15.29 -3.68
CA THR A 108 6.32 -14.01 -3.03
C THR A 108 6.80 -12.84 -3.90
N ALA A 109 6.01 -11.76 -3.95
CA ALA A 109 6.37 -10.57 -4.69
C ALA A 109 5.99 -9.27 -3.96
N MET A 110 6.83 -8.24 -4.12
CA MET A 110 6.60 -6.88 -3.62
C MET A 110 6.77 -5.87 -4.74
N VAL A 111 5.72 -5.10 -5.05
CA VAL A 111 5.75 -4.05 -6.08
C VAL A 111 5.23 -2.73 -5.52
N GLY A 112 5.97 -1.65 -5.73
CA GLY A 112 5.58 -0.29 -5.35
C GLY A 112 6.25 0.25 -4.09
N LYS A 113 5.54 1.00 -3.24
CA LYS A 113 6.12 1.67 -2.08
C LYS A 113 6.46 0.68 -0.96
N TRP A 114 7.74 0.51 -0.68
CA TRP A 114 8.25 -0.32 0.41
C TRP A 114 8.46 0.48 1.71
N HIS A 115 9.30 1.49 1.66
CA HIS A 115 9.54 2.48 2.72
C HIS A 115 9.96 1.91 4.09
N LEU A 116 10.67 0.78 4.13
CA LEU A 116 11.16 0.16 5.37
C LEU A 116 12.69 0.24 5.52
N LYS A 117 13.36 1.11 4.75
CA LYS A 117 14.79 1.46 4.84
C LYS A 117 15.79 0.34 4.55
N ASN A 118 15.36 -0.88 4.40
CA ASN A 118 16.17 -2.05 4.07
C ASN A 118 15.69 -2.71 2.77
N GLU A 119 16.48 -3.62 2.25
CA GLU A 119 16.08 -4.45 1.13
C GLU A 119 14.83 -5.28 1.48
N PRO A 120 13.87 -5.45 0.56
CA PRO A 120 12.75 -6.37 0.73
C PRO A 120 13.24 -7.83 0.77
N ALA A 121 13.75 -8.25 1.92
CA ALA A 121 14.31 -9.57 2.11
C ALA A 121 13.23 -10.65 2.00
N ASN A 122 13.65 -11.84 1.57
CA ASN A 122 12.81 -13.04 1.44
C ASN A 122 11.68 -12.97 0.41
N PHE A 123 11.54 -11.88 -0.35
CA PHE A 123 10.70 -11.89 -1.54
C PHE A 123 11.44 -12.52 -2.71
N ASP A 124 10.77 -13.42 -3.44
CA ASP A 124 11.31 -14.00 -4.69
C ASP A 124 11.45 -12.93 -5.79
N TYR A 125 10.56 -11.95 -5.79
CA TYR A 125 10.59 -10.80 -6.68
C TYR A 125 10.29 -9.52 -5.93
N TYR A 126 11.07 -8.48 -6.17
CA TYR A 126 10.68 -7.14 -5.76
C TYR A 126 11.03 -6.08 -6.81
N LYS A 127 10.18 -5.05 -6.89
CA LYS A 127 10.43 -3.83 -7.65
C LYS A 127 9.79 -2.67 -6.90
N VAL A 128 10.60 -2.00 -6.09
CA VAL A 128 10.12 -1.04 -5.09
C VAL A 128 10.59 0.37 -5.37
N LEU A 129 9.73 1.34 -5.06
CA LEU A 129 10.02 2.75 -5.26
C LEU A 129 11.29 3.19 -4.52
N ASN A 130 12.12 3.96 -5.22
CA ASN A 130 13.28 4.67 -4.70
C ASN A 130 13.08 6.19 -4.81
N GLY A 131 13.93 6.98 -4.16
CA GLY A 131 13.81 8.43 -4.10
C GLY A 131 13.05 8.92 -2.86
N HIS A 132 13.31 10.15 -2.44
CA HIS A 132 12.69 10.79 -1.27
C HIS A 132 12.61 9.88 -0.03
N GLY A 133 13.72 9.21 0.30
CA GLY A 133 13.78 8.30 1.45
C GLY A 133 13.01 6.98 1.27
N GLY A 134 12.66 6.60 0.04
CA GLY A 134 11.91 5.39 -0.29
C GLY A 134 10.42 5.63 -0.58
N GLN A 135 10.00 6.88 -0.63
CA GLN A 135 8.64 7.28 -0.97
C GLN A 135 8.36 7.29 -2.47
N GLY A 136 9.42 7.48 -3.29
CA GLY A 136 9.34 7.56 -4.74
C GLY A 136 8.75 8.88 -5.26
N GLU A 137 8.68 8.98 -6.58
CA GLU A 137 8.14 10.11 -7.32
C GLU A 137 6.85 9.72 -8.03
N TYR A 138 5.97 10.69 -8.28
CA TYR A 138 4.73 10.45 -9.02
C TYR A 138 4.97 10.25 -10.51
N PHE A 139 5.97 10.94 -11.08
CA PHE A 139 6.31 10.84 -12.49
C PHE A 139 7.72 10.29 -12.69
N ASN A 140 7.84 9.41 -13.66
CA ASN A 140 9.11 8.78 -14.06
C ASN A 140 9.87 8.15 -12.87
N PRO A 141 9.19 7.34 -12.04
CA PRO A 141 9.78 6.85 -10.81
C PRO A 141 10.98 5.94 -11.08
N THR A 142 11.92 5.99 -10.14
CA THR A 142 13.04 5.04 -10.06
C THR A 142 12.65 3.92 -9.12
N PHE A 143 13.00 2.68 -9.49
CA PHE A 143 12.79 1.50 -8.66
C PHE A 143 14.11 0.84 -8.28
N LEU A 144 14.10 0.14 -7.16
CA LEU A 144 15.10 -0.86 -6.76
C LEU A 144 14.51 -2.25 -7.02
N THR A 145 15.32 -3.17 -7.57
CA THR A 145 14.81 -4.48 -7.98
C THR A 145 15.88 -5.56 -7.87
N ASN A 146 15.49 -6.77 -7.50
CA ASN A 146 16.37 -7.95 -7.51
C ASN A 146 16.58 -8.57 -8.90
N GLU A 147 15.99 -8.00 -9.94
CA GLU A 147 16.26 -8.42 -11.33
C GLU A 147 17.69 -8.05 -11.78
N ILE A 148 18.36 -7.12 -11.10
CA ILE A 148 19.73 -6.69 -11.39
C ILE A 148 20.69 -7.42 -10.45
N SER A 149 21.12 -8.62 -10.84
CA SER A 149 21.92 -9.51 -10.01
C SER A 149 23.38 -9.05 -9.78
N ASN A 150 23.90 -8.16 -10.61
CA ASN A 150 25.27 -7.65 -10.51
C ASN A 150 25.40 -6.34 -9.73
N LYS A 151 24.33 -5.88 -9.09
CA LYS A 151 24.32 -4.68 -8.25
C LYS A 151 23.60 -4.99 -6.94
N GLU A 152 24.26 -4.67 -5.84
CA GLU A 152 23.70 -4.79 -4.50
C GLU A 152 22.77 -3.61 -4.17
N TRP A 153 21.87 -3.84 -3.21
CA TRP A 153 21.03 -2.81 -2.63
C TRP A 153 21.89 -1.69 -1.98
N PRO A 154 21.58 -0.40 -2.17
CA PRO A 154 20.51 0.18 -3.00
C PRO A 154 20.99 0.64 -4.39
N LYS A 155 21.99 0.02 -4.97
CA LYS A 155 22.56 0.37 -6.30
C LYS A 155 21.85 -0.33 -7.47
N ASN A 156 20.97 -1.29 -7.19
CA ASN A 156 20.20 -2.08 -8.14
C ASN A 156 18.97 -1.31 -8.68
N GLN A 157 19.23 -0.11 -9.25
CA GLN A 157 18.23 0.87 -9.66
C GLN A 157 17.83 0.72 -11.13
N VAL A 158 16.53 0.90 -11.39
CA VAL A 158 15.93 1.00 -12.74
C VAL A 158 15.07 2.26 -12.81
N LYS A 159 15.35 3.11 -13.81
CA LYS A 159 14.49 4.26 -14.13
C LYS A 159 13.33 3.82 -15.03
N THR A 160 12.18 4.39 -14.83
CA THR A 160 10.98 4.15 -15.65
C THR A 160 10.38 5.46 -16.13
N ASN A 161 9.49 5.39 -17.10
CA ASN A 161 8.75 6.54 -17.60
C ASN A 161 7.26 6.36 -17.33
N GLY A 162 6.58 7.44 -17.03
CA GLY A 162 5.13 7.48 -16.83
C GLY A 162 4.71 7.82 -15.40
N TYR A 163 3.42 7.73 -15.16
CA TYR A 163 2.82 8.00 -13.84
C TYR A 163 2.98 6.77 -12.93
N SER A 164 3.41 6.98 -11.70
CA SER A 164 3.85 5.90 -10.80
C SER A 164 2.78 4.82 -10.57
N SER A 165 1.51 5.19 -10.41
CA SER A 165 0.44 4.20 -10.21
C SER A 165 0.26 3.32 -11.44
N ASP A 166 0.36 3.88 -12.65
CA ASP A 166 0.28 3.11 -13.90
C ASP A 166 1.49 2.18 -14.05
N VAL A 167 2.69 2.71 -13.77
CA VAL A 167 3.93 1.92 -13.82
C VAL A 167 3.90 0.76 -12.85
N ILE A 168 3.50 0.99 -11.59
CA ILE A 168 3.36 -0.04 -10.55
C ILE A 168 2.34 -1.11 -10.98
N THR A 169 1.20 -0.68 -11.51
CA THR A 169 0.16 -1.59 -12.02
C THR A 169 0.68 -2.44 -13.17
N ASN A 170 1.37 -1.84 -14.14
CA ASN A 170 1.92 -2.56 -15.28
C ASN A 170 2.99 -3.57 -14.88
N ILE A 171 3.87 -3.23 -13.92
CA ILE A 171 4.86 -4.16 -13.36
C ILE A 171 4.17 -5.35 -12.71
N THR A 172 3.12 -5.09 -11.93
CA THR A 172 2.35 -6.14 -11.26
C THR A 172 1.65 -7.06 -12.26
N ILE A 173 1.02 -6.51 -13.29
CA ILE A 173 0.36 -7.28 -14.35
C ILE A 173 1.37 -8.13 -15.12
N ASP A 174 2.54 -7.57 -15.44
CA ASP A 174 3.61 -8.30 -16.11
C ASP A 174 4.10 -9.47 -15.25
N TRP A 175 4.32 -9.24 -13.95
CA TRP A 175 4.70 -10.31 -13.04
C TRP A 175 3.66 -11.42 -12.97
N LEU A 176 2.40 -11.07 -12.80
CA LEU A 176 1.29 -12.03 -12.74
C LEU A 176 1.14 -12.85 -14.02
N LYS A 177 1.31 -12.24 -15.19
CA LYS A 177 1.11 -12.90 -16.50
C LYS A 177 2.33 -13.69 -16.96
N ASN A 178 3.54 -13.13 -16.78
CA ASN A 178 4.71 -13.55 -17.53
C ASN A 178 5.86 -14.06 -16.67
N ARG A 179 5.92 -13.73 -15.36
CA ARG A 179 7.13 -13.97 -14.56
C ARG A 179 6.96 -15.00 -13.45
N ARG A 180 5.81 -15.06 -12.82
CA ARG A 180 5.56 -16.00 -11.73
C ARG A 180 5.47 -17.45 -12.22
N ASP A 181 5.82 -18.39 -11.37
CA ASP A 181 5.54 -19.80 -11.58
C ASP A 181 4.04 -20.06 -11.40
N LYS A 182 3.37 -20.45 -12.49
CA LYS A 182 1.91 -20.68 -12.51
C LYS A 182 1.48 -21.95 -11.78
N ASN A 183 2.43 -22.81 -11.41
CA ASN A 183 2.17 -24.02 -10.65
C ASN A 183 2.19 -23.81 -9.13
N LYS A 184 2.62 -22.63 -8.68
CA LYS A 184 2.68 -22.28 -7.26
C LYS A 184 1.60 -21.25 -6.90
N PRO A 185 1.05 -21.32 -5.67
CA PRO A 185 0.29 -20.22 -5.13
C PRO A 185 1.21 -19.02 -4.94
N PHE A 186 0.65 -17.82 -4.92
CA PHE A 186 1.45 -16.61 -4.72
C PHE A 186 0.89 -15.69 -3.65
N PHE A 187 1.79 -14.98 -3.00
CA PHE A 187 1.53 -13.83 -2.16
C PHE A 187 2.16 -12.59 -2.79
N LEU A 188 1.33 -11.63 -3.17
CA LEU A 188 1.73 -10.39 -3.82
C LEU A 188 1.34 -9.20 -2.96
N MET A 189 2.30 -8.36 -2.63
CA MET A 189 2.08 -7.03 -2.06
C MET A 189 2.19 -5.98 -3.16
N HIS A 190 1.11 -5.23 -3.38
CA HIS A 190 0.97 -4.21 -4.41
C HIS A 190 0.67 -2.87 -3.75
N HIS A 191 1.67 -2.01 -3.62
CA HIS A 191 1.59 -0.81 -2.82
C HIS A 191 1.76 0.45 -3.67
N TYR A 192 0.73 1.29 -3.69
CA TYR A 192 0.80 2.60 -4.35
C TYR A 192 1.48 3.65 -3.46
N LYS A 193 2.05 4.69 -4.11
CA LYS A 193 2.40 5.95 -3.48
C LYS A 193 1.16 6.83 -3.29
N ALA A 194 0.26 6.82 -4.24
CA ALA A 194 -0.94 7.64 -4.23
C ALA A 194 -1.94 7.18 -3.14
N PRO A 195 -2.70 8.12 -2.54
CA PRO A 195 -2.71 9.57 -2.78
C PRO A 195 -1.83 10.42 -1.84
N HIS A 196 -0.76 9.87 -1.27
CA HIS A 196 0.19 10.61 -0.41
C HIS A 196 0.57 11.98 -1.03
N ASP A 197 0.96 12.98 -0.21
CA ASP A 197 1.46 14.25 -0.71
C ASP A 197 2.60 14.06 -1.75
N MET A 198 2.87 14.90 -2.62
CA MET A 198 2.37 16.16 -3.15
C MET A 198 1.02 16.09 -3.91
N PHE A 199 0.24 15.04 -3.78
CA PHE A 199 -1.10 14.89 -4.40
C PHE A 199 -1.11 15.03 -5.93
N GLU A 200 -0.03 14.67 -6.61
CA GLU A 200 0.06 14.75 -8.06
C GLU A 200 -0.79 13.66 -8.70
N TYR A 201 -1.65 14.05 -9.61
CA TYR A 201 -2.55 13.16 -10.33
C TYR A 201 -2.08 12.90 -11.77
N ALA A 202 -2.53 11.79 -12.36
CA ALA A 202 -2.24 11.49 -13.75
C ALA A 202 -2.89 12.54 -14.68
N PRO A 203 -2.23 12.98 -15.77
CA PRO A 203 -2.72 14.04 -16.66
C PRO A 203 -4.13 13.81 -17.20
N ARG A 204 -4.56 12.54 -17.35
CA ARG A 204 -5.91 12.17 -17.79
C ARG A 204 -7.02 12.61 -16.82
N TYR A 205 -6.69 12.93 -15.58
CA TYR A 205 -7.64 13.38 -14.56
C TYR A 205 -7.66 14.90 -14.38
N LYS A 206 -6.92 15.65 -15.19
CA LYS A 206 -6.78 17.11 -15.05
C LYS A 206 -8.13 17.85 -14.93
N TYR A 207 -9.13 17.37 -15.64
CA TYR A 207 -10.46 17.98 -15.69
C TYR A 207 -11.56 17.13 -15.04
N TYR A 208 -11.17 16.10 -14.26
CA TYR A 208 -12.09 15.07 -13.74
C TYR A 208 -13.19 15.64 -12.84
N LEU A 209 -13.04 16.64 -12.09
CA LEU A 209 -14.05 17.25 -11.25
C LEU A 209 -14.11 18.77 -11.43
N GLU A 210 -13.74 19.27 -12.63
CA GLU A 210 -13.60 20.71 -12.91
C GLU A 210 -14.88 21.49 -12.64
N ASP A 211 -16.04 20.94 -13.02
CA ASP A 211 -17.35 21.57 -12.85
C ASP A 211 -18.11 21.06 -11.61
N THR A 212 -17.42 20.41 -10.68
CA THR A 212 -18.05 19.78 -9.52
C THR A 212 -17.63 20.45 -8.23
N GLU A 213 -18.59 20.95 -7.47
CA GLU A 213 -18.34 21.42 -6.11
C GLU A 213 -18.07 20.20 -5.19
N VAL A 214 -16.85 20.11 -4.70
CA VAL A 214 -16.48 19.05 -3.73
C VAL A 214 -17.01 19.43 -2.35
N PRO A 215 -17.81 18.57 -1.71
CA PRO A 215 -18.37 18.86 -0.38
C PRO A 215 -17.28 19.09 0.65
N VAL A 216 -17.34 20.20 1.35
CA VAL A 216 -16.40 20.54 2.42
C VAL A 216 -16.98 20.03 3.77
N PRO A 217 -16.21 19.30 4.59
CA PRO A 217 -16.68 18.87 5.90
C PRO A 217 -16.81 20.07 6.85
N GLU A 218 -17.84 20.10 7.68
CA GLU A 218 -18.07 21.17 8.68
C GLU A 218 -16.87 21.40 9.59
N SER A 219 -16.14 20.31 9.91
CA SER A 219 -14.96 20.36 10.77
C SER A 219 -13.73 21.01 10.12
N LEU A 220 -13.74 21.31 8.82
CA LEU A 220 -12.56 21.87 8.13
C LEU A 220 -12.09 23.20 8.74
N TYR A 221 -13.04 24.07 9.09
CA TYR A 221 -12.78 25.39 9.66
C TYR A 221 -13.29 25.54 11.10
N ASN A 222 -14.10 24.62 11.58
CA ASN A 222 -14.67 24.63 12.93
C ASN A 222 -14.01 23.54 13.77
N GLN A 223 -12.88 23.90 14.38
CA GLN A 223 -12.12 22.98 15.24
C GLN A 223 -12.36 23.23 16.75
N ASP A 224 -13.24 24.13 17.10
CA ASP A 224 -13.54 24.47 18.50
C ASP A 224 -14.05 23.22 19.26
N GLY A 225 -13.24 22.75 20.19
CA GLY A 225 -13.54 21.59 21.03
C GLY A 225 -13.15 20.22 20.46
N TRP A 226 -12.65 20.13 19.23
CA TRP A 226 -12.25 18.88 18.58
C TRP A 226 -10.72 18.75 18.46
N GLY A 227 -10.22 17.51 18.49
CA GLY A 227 -8.81 17.20 18.31
C GLY A 227 -7.94 17.40 19.54
N SER A 228 -6.65 17.14 19.43
CA SER A 228 -5.63 17.33 20.44
C SER A 228 -5.03 18.76 20.39
N GLU A 229 -4.21 19.14 21.37
CA GLU A 229 -3.43 20.38 21.31
C GLU A 229 -2.58 20.49 20.05
N ALA A 230 -2.03 19.37 19.56
CA ALA A 230 -1.23 19.33 18.33
C ALA A 230 -2.03 19.75 17.09
N THR A 231 -3.32 19.41 17.04
CA THR A 231 -4.21 19.73 15.90
C THR A 231 -4.93 21.07 16.02
N ARG A 232 -4.82 21.73 17.19
CA ARG A 232 -5.44 23.05 17.46
C ARG A 232 -4.46 24.22 17.37
N GLY A 233 -3.16 23.95 17.27
CA GLY A 233 -2.14 24.99 17.21
C GLY A 233 -2.23 25.85 15.96
N LYS A 234 -1.84 27.13 16.07
CA LYS A 234 -1.84 28.05 14.93
C LYS A 234 -0.99 27.57 13.75
N ASN A 235 0.04 26.78 14.03
CA ASN A 235 1.00 26.30 13.03
C ASN A 235 0.54 24.98 12.36
N ASP A 236 -0.41 24.27 12.98
CA ASP A 236 -0.85 22.94 12.50
C ASP A 236 -2.31 22.96 12.05
N SER A 237 -2.94 24.14 11.96
CA SER A 237 -4.30 24.27 11.44
C SER A 237 -4.31 24.08 9.92
N LEU A 238 -5.33 23.41 9.39
CA LEU A 238 -5.53 23.26 7.94
C LEU A 238 -5.51 24.59 7.19
N ARG A 239 -5.98 25.68 7.80
CA ARG A 239 -5.89 27.04 7.24
C ARG A 239 -4.48 27.46 6.90
N HIS A 240 -3.50 27.05 7.70
CA HIS A 240 -2.10 27.38 7.46
C HIS A 240 -1.53 26.62 6.26
N PHE A 241 -1.95 25.37 6.05
CA PHE A 241 -1.45 24.52 4.97
C PHE A 241 -2.17 24.69 3.64
N ILE A 242 -3.46 25.01 3.63
CA ILE A 242 -4.23 25.16 2.39
C ILE A 242 -4.33 26.61 1.89
N GLY A 243 -3.73 27.57 2.59
CA GLY A 243 -3.52 28.92 2.06
C GLY A 243 -4.81 29.64 1.67
N THR A 244 -5.67 29.93 2.62
CA THR A 244 -6.81 30.83 2.44
C THR A 244 -6.48 32.25 2.86
#